data_d3a55151f9b20285a7a25b9579b87791
#
_entry.id   d3a55151f9b20285a7a25b9579b87791
#
_cell.length_a   1.000
_cell.length_b   1.000
_cell.length_c   1.000
_cell.angle_alpha   90.00
_cell.angle_beta   90.00
_cell.angle_gamma   90.00
#
_symmetry.space_group_name_H-M   'P 1'
#
loop_
_entity.id
_entity.type
_entity.pdbx_description
1 polymer ?
#
loop_
_entity_poly.entity_id
_entity_poly.type
_entity_poly.pdbx_seq_one_letter_code
_entity_poly.pdbx_strand_id
1 'polypeptide(L)'
;MRRTITTSLLCLVAGVALAQQPPARVVQVASVERTEIAPTVAVPGSIYSRNEVLVSAGVAGQLLMVAEPGTLVRKGEPVARIDKGPLQLQRAEQEALLVRAEINIRQLESQLRRQRELQGSDLVSEFEFEQTEANRDLAVSDANITKVRIRQIDDQIRRADARAPFTGVVISRDRRGGEDVARGEQLARLTDIRNMEVRAFVPLKHLPRTVVGDTINVFTTDETITGTIRALVPTGDVRSQTFEARIDLPAAATSAWTVGQLVSVAVPIRARASVLAVPRDALVLRHN
;
A
#
# COMPACT_ATOMS: atom_id res chain seq x y z
N MET A 1 -34.93 -114.50 44.17
CA MET A 1 -33.72 -114.36 45.00
C MET A 1 -32.78 -113.41 44.34
N ARG A 2 -32.15 -112.53 45.09
CA ARG A 2 -31.06 -111.58 44.79
C ARG A 2 -31.46 -110.24 44.27
N ARG A 3 -31.37 -109.23 45.15
CA ARG A 3 -31.39 -107.80 45.04
C ARG A 3 -30.09 -107.34 44.38
N THR A 4 -30.16 -106.32 43.54
CA THR A 4 -29.03 -105.51 43.24
C THR A 4 -29.48 -104.03 43.31
N ILE A 5 -28.81 -103.33 44.20
CA ILE A 5 -28.98 -101.90 44.47
C ILE A 5 -28.16 -101.15 43.47
N THR A 6 -28.79 -100.25 42.73
CA THR A 6 -28.11 -99.33 41.85
C THR A 6 -28.11 -97.94 42.45
N THR A 7 -26.93 -97.51 42.84
CA THR A 7 -26.66 -96.15 43.45
C THR A 7 -26.64 -95.13 42.41
N SER A 8 -27.53 -94.12 42.41
CA SER A 8 -27.53 -92.96 41.54
C SER A 8 -26.55 -91.95 42.03
N LEU A 9 -25.51 -91.64 41.25
CA LEU A 9 -24.53 -90.61 41.48
C LEU A 9 -25.06 -89.30 40.88
N LEU A 10 -25.45 -88.29 41.72
CA LEU A 10 -25.93 -86.98 41.32
C LEU A 10 -24.73 -86.09 41.14
N CYS A 11 -24.30 -85.83 39.88
CA CYS A 11 -23.26 -84.81 39.59
C CYS A 11 -23.84 -83.38 39.63
N LEU A 12 -23.42 -82.64 40.64
CA LEU A 12 -23.69 -81.20 40.77
C LEU A 12 -22.75 -80.43 39.85
N VAL A 13 -23.20 -79.93 38.73
CA VAL A 13 -22.43 -79.00 37.86
C VAL A 13 -22.61 -77.61 38.38
N ALA A 14 -21.59 -77.11 39.10
CA ALA A 14 -21.49 -75.69 39.46
C ALA A 14 -21.06 -74.86 38.22
N GLY A 15 -22.02 -74.18 37.61
CA GLY A 15 -21.75 -73.23 36.53
C GLY A 15 -21.04 -72.00 37.04
N VAL A 16 -19.74 -71.87 36.73
CA VAL A 16 -18.98 -70.61 36.97
C VAL A 16 -19.45 -69.62 35.93
N ALA A 17 -20.27 -68.61 36.37
CA ALA A 17 -20.61 -67.48 35.57
C ALA A 17 -19.36 -66.58 35.46
N LEU A 18 -18.61 -66.72 34.34
CA LEU A 18 -17.57 -65.77 33.93
C LEU A 18 -18.29 -64.46 33.59
N ALA A 19 -18.26 -63.48 34.52
CA ALA A 19 -18.66 -62.14 34.24
C ALA A 19 -17.74 -61.60 33.15
N GLN A 20 -18.21 -61.52 31.90
CA GLN A 20 -17.52 -60.84 30.81
C GLN A 20 -17.45 -59.35 31.19
N GLN A 21 -16.30 -58.91 31.67
CA GLN A 21 -16.01 -57.48 31.75
C GLN A 21 -16.02 -56.91 30.32
N PRO A 22 -16.77 -55.83 30.06
CA PRO A 22 -16.73 -55.21 28.75
C PRO A 22 -15.28 -54.79 28.42
N PRO A 23 -14.83 -54.99 27.17
CA PRO A 23 -13.46 -54.67 26.78
C PRO A 23 -13.13 -53.23 27.15
N ALA A 24 -12.00 -53.02 27.82
CA ALA A 24 -11.51 -51.69 28.19
C ALA A 24 -11.39 -50.87 26.92
N ARG A 25 -12.18 -49.79 26.85
CA ARG A 25 -12.06 -48.82 25.77
C ARG A 25 -10.78 -48.02 25.92
N VAL A 26 -9.95 -48.00 24.91
CA VAL A 26 -8.78 -47.15 24.87
C VAL A 26 -9.28 -45.72 24.78
N VAL A 27 -9.00 -44.93 25.80
CA VAL A 27 -9.30 -43.50 25.84
C VAL A 27 -8.00 -42.71 25.76
N GLN A 28 -7.99 -41.69 24.90
CA GLN A 28 -6.91 -40.73 24.94
C GLN A 28 -7.15 -39.74 26.07
N VAL A 29 -6.13 -39.55 26.89
CA VAL A 29 -6.15 -38.59 27.97
C VAL A 29 -5.32 -37.37 27.57
N ALA A 30 -5.80 -36.20 27.90
CA ALA A 30 -5.05 -34.95 27.72
C ALA A 30 -4.98 -34.21 29.04
N SER A 31 -3.87 -33.56 29.29
CA SER A 31 -3.71 -32.71 30.45
C SER A 31 -4.55 -31.46 30.34
N VAL A 32 -5.13 -31.04 31.45
CA VAL A 32 -5.77 -29.72 31.58
C VAL A 32 -4.67 -28.69 31.76
N GLU A 33 -4.59 -27.74 30.87
CA GLU A 33 -3.60 -26.68 30.92
C GLU A 33 -4.25 -25.34 31.31
N ARG A 34 -3.52 -24.55 32.11
CA ARG A 34 -3.94 -23.19 32.39
C ARG A 34 -3.42 -22.26 31.30
N THR A 35 -4.32 -21.70 30.53
CA THR A 35 -4.01 -20.86 29.38
C THR A 35 -4.74 -19.52 29.50
N GLU A 36 -4.09 -18.46 29.03
CA GLU A 36 -4.72 -17.14 28.92
C GLU A 36 -5.53 -17.06 27.61
N ILE A 37 -6.85 -17.02 27.74
CA ILE A 37 -7.76 -16.91 26.59
C ILE A 37 -8.55 -15.61 26.71
N ALA A 38 -8.59 -14.87 25.61
CA ALA A 38 -9.55 -13.80 25.39
C ALA A 38 -10.62 -14.33 24.44
N PRO A 39 -11.89 -14.45 24.85
CA PRO A 39 -12.97 -14.76 23.92
C PRO A 39 -13.03 -13.70 22.81
N THR A 40 -13.16 -14.14 21.56
CA THR A 40 -13.19 -13.26 20.40
C THR A 40 -14.50 -13.39 19.63
N VAL A 41 -14.85 -12.37 18.86
CA VAL A 41 -15.89 -12.40 17.87
C VAL A 41 -15.27 -12.13 16.49
N ALA A 42 -15.70 -12.89 15.50
CA ALA A 42 -15.31 -12.65 14.12
C ALA A 42 -16.06 -11.42 13.57
N VAL A 43 -15.33 -10.43 13.11
CA VAL A 43 -15.89 -9.27 12.40
C VAL A 43 -15.37 -9.24 10.97
N PRO A 44 -16.19 -8.78 10.00
CA PRO A 44 -15.75 -8.68 8.62
C PRO A 44 -14.69 -7.59 8.46
N GLY A 45 -13.75 -7.85 7.59
CA GLY A 45 -12.73 -6.93 7.14
C GLY A 45 -12.40 -7.15 5.67
N SER A 46 -11.66 -6.23 5.10
CA SER A 46 -11.17 -6.35 3.72
C SER A 46 -9.70 -5.94 3.66
N ILE A 47 -8.99 -6.52 2.72
CA ILE A 47 -7.59 -6.19 2.47
C ILE A 47 -7.51 -4.97 1.58
N TYR A 48 -6.74 -3.98 2.00
CA TYR A 48 -6.45 -2.75 1.26
C TYR A 48 -4.95 -2.59 1.05
N SER A 49 -4.61 -1.92 -0.02
CA SER A 49 -3.26 -1.39 -0.17
C SER A 49 -3.12 -0.12 0.69
N ARG A 50 -1.97 0.07 1.33
CA ARG A 50 -1.66 1.34 2.01
C ARG A 50 -1.39 2.48 1.06
N ASN A 51 -0.81 2.17 -0.10
CA ASN A 51 -0.41 3.12 -1.11
C ASN A 51 -1.17 2.85 -2.39
N GLU A 52 -2.11 3.70 -2.67
CA GLU A 52 -2.81 3.74 -3.95
C GLU A 52 -2.73 5.16 -4.50
N VAL A 53 -2.43 5.31 -5.77
CA VAL A 53 -2.30 6.60 -6.41
C VAL A 53 -2.99 6.61 -7.78
N LEU A 54 -3.67 7.71 -8.05
CA LEU A 54 -4.16 8.05 -9.37
C LEU A 54 -3.03 8.77 -10.12
N VAL A 55 -2.48 8.11 -11.13
CA VAL A 55 -1.45 8.68 -11.99
C VAL A 55 -2.13 9.58 -13.01
N SER A 56 -1.81 10.87 -12.98
CA SER A 56 -2.38 11.88 -13.86
C SER A 56 -1.35 12.50 -14.81
N ALA A 57 -1.85 13.08 -15.90
CA ALA A 57 -1.05 13.79 -16.88
C ALA A 57 -0.40 15.04 -16.28
N GLY A 58 0.93 15.14 -16.32
CA GLY A 58 1.67 16.30 -15.82
C GLY A 58 1.64 17.49 -16.76
N VAL A 59 1.42 17.23 -18.04
CA VAL A 59 1.29 18.21 -19.14
C VAL A 59 0.16 17.76 -20.07
N ALA A 60 -0.35 18.67 -20.89
CA ALA A 60 -1.26 18.34 -21.98
C ALA A 60 -0.47 17.84 -23.21
N GLY A 61 -1.05 16.94 -23.99
CA GLY A 61 -0.50 16.43 -25.23
C GLY A 61 -0.96 15.01 -25.55
N GLN A 62 -0.44 14.46 -26.63
CA GLN A 62 -0.78 13.11 -27.08
C GLN A 62 -0.05 12.05 -26.24
N LEU A 63 -0.78 11.03 -25.79
CA LEU A 63 -0.22 9.87 -25.10
C LEU A 63 0.49 8.95 -26.09
N LEU A 64 1.76 8.67 -25.85
CA LEU A 64 2.52 7.67 -26.61
C LEU A 64 2.30 6.26 -26.07
N MET A 65 2.23 6.14 -24.74
CA MET A 65 1.97 4.86 -24.05
C MET A 65 1.37 5.08 -22.67
N VAL A 66 0.60 4.09 -22.22
CA VAL A 66 0.16 3.92 -20.82
C VAL A 66 0.35 2.46 -20.48
N ALA A 67 0.88 2.17 -19.31
CA ALA A 67 1.08 0.81 -18.82
C ALA A 67 -0.27 0.06 -18.69
N GLU A 68 -0.29 -1.20 -19.08
CA GLU A 68 -1.51 -2.02 -19.07
C GLU A 68 -1.85 -2.51 -17.66
N PRO A 69 -3.14 -2.70 -17.36
CA PRO A 69 -3.55 -3.34 -16.12
C PRO A 69 -2.85 -4.71 -15.93
N GLY A 70 -2.41 -5.00 -14.70
CA GLY A 70 -1.61 -6.18 -14.37
C GLY A 70 -0.09 -5.95 -14.51
N THR A 71 0.38 -4.86 -15.12
CA THR A 71 1.81 -4.58 -15.24
C THR A 71 2.41 -4.15 -13.91
N LEU A 72 3.50 -4.81 -13.50
CA LEU A 72 4.32 -4.39 -12.36
C LEU A 72 5.25 -3.24 -12.81
N VAL A 73 5.12 -2.09 -12.17
CA VAL A 73 5.95 -0.90 -12.42
C VAL A 73 6.78 -0.59 -11.18
N ARG A 74 8.10 -0.38 -11.35
CA ARG A 74 8.99 -0.01 -10.26
C ARG A 74 8.94 1.49 -9.99
N LYS A 75 9.28 1.87 -8.75
CA LYS A 75 9.42 3.28 -8.37
C LYS A 75 10.33 4.02 -9.36
N GLY A 76 9.83 5.15 -9.92
CA GLY A 76 10.54 5.98 -10.90
C GLY A 76 10.37 5.55 -12.36
N GLU A 77 9.87 4.34 -12.64
CA GLU A 77 9.54 3.92 -14.00
C GLU A 77 8.32 4.68 -14.53
N PRO A 78 8.26 4.95 -15.85
CA PRO A 78 7.12 5.63 -16.44
C PRO A 78 5.89 4.71 -16.49
N VAL A 79 4.79 5.16 -15.91
CA VAL A 79 3.46 4.54 -16.04
C VAL A 79 2.80 5.01 -17.35
N ALA A 80 3.04 6.26 -17.73
CA ALA A 80 2.57 6.82 -18.99
C ALA A 80 3.61 7.80 -19.55
N ARG A 81 3.61 7.96 -20.87
CA ARG A 81 4.45 8.90 -21.60
C ARG A 81 3.60 9.75 -22.53
N ILE A 82 3.77 11.06 -22.42
CA ILE A 82 3.16 12.05 -23.32
C ILE A 82 4.24 12.48 -24.32
N ASP A 83 3.84 12.81 -25.53
CA ASP A 83 4.75 13.28 -26.56
C ASP A 83 5.48 14.56 -26.10
N LYS A 84 6.80 14.51 -26.17
CA LYS A 84 7.70 15.60 -25.78
C LYS A 84 8.12 16.46 -26.97
N GLY A 85 7.82 16.03 -28.21
CA GLY A 85 8.27 16.70 -29.41
C GLY A 85 7.97 18.21 -29.43
N PRO A 86 6.73 18.64 -29.19
CA PRO A 86 6.38 20.06 -29.14
C PRO A 86 7.17 20.84 -28.08
N LEU A 87 7.34 20.25 -26.88
CA LEU A 87 8.10 20.88 -25.80
C LEU A 87 9.60 20.96 -26.09
N GLN A 88 10.17 19.98 -26.78
CA GLN A 88 11.56 19.98 -27.21
C GLN A 88 11.82 21.06 -28.27
N LEU A 89 10.89 21.24 -29.20
CA LEU A 89 10.97 22.33 -30.18
C LEU A 89 10.90 23.70 -29.52
N GLN A 90 9.97 23.88 -28.59
CA GLN A 90 9.84 25.11 -27.78
C GLN A 90 11.10 25.39 -26.98
N ARG A 91 11.72 24.34 -26.39
CA ARG A 91 13.01 24.46 -25.70
C ARG A 91 14.13 24.94 -26.62
N ALA A 92 14.25 24.34 -27.81
CA ALA A 92 15.26 24.70 -28.79
C ALA A 92 15.08 26.17 -29.27
N GLU A 93 13.84 26.64 -29.42
CA GLU A 93 13.57 28.05 -29.73
C GLU A 93 14.10 28.98 -28.64
N GLN A 94 13.81 28.65 -27.35
CA GLN A 94 14.31 29.46 -26.23
C GLN A 94 15.85 29.41 -26.11
N GLU A 95 16.48 28.29 -26.43
CA GLU A 95 17.95 28.18 -26.48
C GLU A 95 18.54 29.10 -27.56
N ALA A 96 17.94 29.17 -28.76
CA ALA A 96 18.36 30.08 -29.80
C ALA A 96 18.21 31.55 -29.38
N LEU A 97 17.13 31.89 -28.67
CA LEU A 97 16.93 33.24 -28.10
C LEU A 97 17.98 33.56 -27.03
N LEU A 98 18.35 32.60 -26.20
CA LEU A 98 19.42 32.75 -25.19
C LEU A 98 20.76 33.03 -25.87
N VAL A 99 21.13 32.26 -26.90
CA VAL A 99 22.38 32.48 -27.66
C VAL A 99 22.41 33.89 -28.24
N ARG A 100 21.27 34.35 -28.82
CA ARG A 100 21.17 35.73 -29.35
C ARG A 100 21.38 36.78 -28.26
N ALA A 101 20.77 36.60 -27.08
CA ALA A 101 20.95 37.50 -25.93
C ALA A 101 22.41 37.53 -25.45
N GLU A 102 23.07 36.38 -25.39
CA GLU A 102 24.49 36.28 -25.00
C GLU A 102 25.45 36.92 -26.02
N ILE A 103 25.12 36.89 -27.32
CA ILE A 103 25.87 37.62 -28.33
C ILE A 103 25.72 39.12 -28.10
N ASN A 104 24.51 39.62 -27.84
CA ASN A 104 24.26 41.03 -27.55
C ASN A 104 25.00 41.50 -26.30
N ILE A 105 25.01 40.72 -25.24
CA ILE A 105 25.79 41.00 -24.01
C ILE A 105 27.27 41.16 -24.31
N ARG A 106 27.85 40.19 -25.06
CA ARG A 106 29.27 40.24 -25.47
C ARG A 106 29.61 41.49 -26.31
N GLN A 107 28.69 41.88 -27.23
CA GLN A 107 28.81 43.10 -27.99
C GLN A 107 28.88 44.35 -27.10
N LEU A 108 27.92 44.50 -26.18
CA LEU A 108 27.84 45.62 -25.24
C LEU A 108 29.04 45.65 -24.30
N GLU A 109 29.46 44.51 -23.79
CA GLU A 109 30.67 44.39 -22.96
C GLU A 109 31.95 44.82 -23.71
N SER A 110 32.04 44.46 -24.99
CA SER A 110 33.15 44.90 -25.87
C SER A 110 33.10 46.41 -26.09
N GLN A 111 31.91 46.99 -26.23
CA GLN A 111 31.73 48.45 -26.38
C GLN A 111 32.10 49.16 -25.08
N LEU A 112 31.66 48.66 -23.93
CA LEU A 112 32.03 49.24 -22.61
C LEU A 112 33.57 49.21 -22.39
N ARG A 113 34.24 48.09 -22.77
CA ARG A 113 35.71 48.02 -22.63
C ARG A 113 36.39 49.11 -23.45
N ARG A 114 35.98 49.29 -24.72
CA ARG A 114 36.53 50.38 -25.59
C ARG A 114 36.25 51.76 -25.02
N GLN A 115 35.04 52.02 -24.55
CA GLN A 115 34.66 53.31 -23.94
C GLN A 115 35.48 53.59 -22.68
N ARG A 116 35.73 52.56 -21.85
CA ARG A 116 36.53 52.69 -20.60
C ARG A 116 38.00 53.00 -20.90
N GLU A 117 38.57 52.44 -21.97
CA GLU A 117 39.92 52.75 -22.43
C GLU A 117 40.06 54.18 -22.93
N LEU A 118 39.01 54.76 -23.50
CA LEU A 118 38.99 56.13 -24.02
C LEU A 118 38.57 57.17 -23.01
N GLN A 119 38.05 56.77 -21.84
CA GLN A 119 37.53 57.69 -20.81
C GLN A 119 38.62 58.63 -20.22
N GLY A 120 39.93 58.27 -20.37
CA GLY A 120 41.06 59.13 -19.94
C GLY A 120 41.41 60.24 -20.92
N SER A 121 40.73 60.33 -22.11
CA SER A 121 41.08 61.25 -23.20
C SER A 121 39.97 62.26 -23.58
N ASP A 122 38.97 62.51 -22.72
CA ASP A 122 37.80 63.40 -22.99
C ASP A 122 36.99 63.04 -24.28
N LEU A 123 37.17 61.87 -24.85
CA LEU A 123 36.55 61.46 -26.11
C LEU A 123 35.24 60.69 -25.96
N VAL A 124 34.87 60.32 -24.72
CA VAL A 124 33.61 59.59 -24.43
C VAL A 124 32.84 60.34 -23.34
N SER A 125 31.58 60.67 -23.61
CA SER A 125 30.68 61.23 -22.64
C SER A 125 30.35 60.26 -21.55
N GLU A 126 30.36 60.67 -20.27
CA GLU A 126 29.90 59.88 -19.13
C GLU A 126 28.49 59.33 -19.34
N PHE A 127 27.62 60.13 -19.91
CA PHE A 127 26.26 59.74 -20.27
C PHE A 127 26.21 58.56 -21.27
N GLU A 128 27.06 58.52 -22.30
CA GLU A 128 27.12 57.42 -23.26
C GLU A 128 27.63 56.13 -22.62
N PHE A 129 28.58 56.23 -21.67
CA PHE A 129 29.07 55.09 -20.92
C PHE A 129 27.99 54.51 -20.03
N GLU A 130 27.32 55.34 -19.21
CA GLU A 130 26.21 54.93 -18.35
C GLU A 130 25.06 54.32 -19.16
N GLN A 131 24.71 54.89 -20.29
CA GLN A 131 23.69 54.36 -21.19
C GLN A 131 24.06 52.96 -21.74
N THR A 132 25.31 52.76 -22.12
CA THR A 132 25.78 51.46 -22.59
C THR A 132 25.81 50.41 -21.48
N GLU A 133 26.18 50.84 -20.24
CA GLU A 133 26.13 49.98 -19.05
C GLU A 133 24.70 49.57 -18.72
N ALA A 134 23.75 50.51 -18.72
CA ALA A 134 22.34 50.19 -18.52
C ALA A 134 21.79 49.25 -19.58
N ASN A 135 22.15 49.42 -20.85
CA ASN A 135 21.76 48.53 -21.92
C ASN A 135 22.33 47.13 -21.75
N ARG A 136 23.61 46.97 -21.28
CA ARG A 136 24.22 45.69 -20.97
C ARG A 136 23.46 45.02 -19.84
N ASP A 137 23.10 45.74 -18.77
CA ASP A 137 22.36 45.18 -17.64
C ASP A 137 20.95 44.73 -18.01
N LEU A 138 20.27 45.45 -18.89
CA LEU A 138 19.01 45.03 -19.50
C LEU A 138 19.18 43.74 -20.30
N ALA A 139 20.22 43.68 -21.15
CA ALA A 139 20.51 42.44 -21.94
C ALA A 139 20.82 41.24 -21.03
N VAL A 140 21.53 41.43 -19.94
CA VAL A 140 21.76 40.36 -18.92
C VAL A 140 20.44 39.92 -18.28
N SER A 141 19.56 40.88 -17.96
CA SER A 141 18.23 40.56 -17.42
C SER A 141 17.38 39.74 -18.40
N ASP A 142 17.38 40.09 -19.70
CA ASP A 142 16.68 39.36 -20.75
C ASP A 142 17.22 37.93 -20.92
N ALA A 143 18.55 37.76 -20.89
CA ALA A 143 19.17 36.43 -20.89
C ALA A 143 18.74 35.60 -19.68
N ASN A 144 18.66 36.19 -18.50
CA ASN A 144 18.21 35.51 -17.29
C ASN A 144 16.73 35.11 -17.36
N ILE A 145 15.85 35.97 -17.91
CA ILE A 145 14.44 35.62 -18.18
C ILE A 145 14.36 34.41 -19.10
N THR A 146 15.15 34.39 -20.18
CA THR A 146 15.18 33.29 -21.14
C THR A 146 15.67 31.98 -20.49
N LYS A 147 16.69 32.04 -19.62
CA LYS A 147 17.15 30.89 -18.83
C LYS A 147 16.05 30.34 -17.90
N VAL A 148 15.23 31.23 -17.30
CA VAL A 148 14.08 30.79 -16.50
C VAL A 148 13.04 30.08 -17.35
N ARG A 149 12.74 30.58 -18.54
CA ARG A 149 11.80 29.92 -19.50
C ARG A 149 12.28 28.54 -19.91
N ILE A 150 13.57 28.37 -20.21
CA ILE A 150 14.16 27.05 -20.51
C ILE A 150 13.95 26.10 -19.34
N ARG A 151 14.24 26.51 -18.11
CA ARG A 151 14.02 25.67 -16.91
C ARG A 151 12.56 25.28 -16.73
N GLN A 152 11.63 26.17 -17.07
CA GLN A 152 10.19 25.88 -17.01
C GLN A 152 9.79 24.82 -18.03
N ILE A 153 10.33 24.89 -19.27
CA ILE A 153 10.08 23.89 -20.31
C ILE A 153 10.73 22.55 -19.92
N ASP A 154 11.92 22.55 -19.37
CA ASP A 154 12.59 21.35 -18.88
C ASP A 154 11.77 20.64 -17.78
N ASP A 155 11.10 21.40 -16.92
CA ASP A 155 10.18 20.83 -15.92
C ASP A 155 8.96 20.19 -16.60
N GLN A 156 8.39 20.82 -17.62
CA GLN A 156 7.28 20.25 -18.40
C GLN A 156 7.71 18.97 -19.13
N ILE A 157 8.92 18.93 -19.72
CA ILE A 157 9.48 17.73 -20.38
C ILE A 157 9.64 16.60 -19.37
N ARG A 158 10.10 16.87 -18.15
CA ARG A 158 10.17 15.86 -17.08
C ARG A 158 8.80 15.32 -16.70
N ARG A 159 7.81 16.21 -16.61
CA ARG A 159 6.41 15.86 -16.26
C ARG A 159 5.65 15.16 -17.37
N ALA A 160 6.15 15.17 -18.61
CA ALA A 160 5.58 14.40 -19.71
C ALA A 160 5.72 12.89 -19.51
N ASP A 161 6.70 12.43 -18.70
CA ASP A 161 6.72 11.06 -18.16
C ASP A 161 5.97 11.05 -16.83
N ALA A 162 4.79 10.48 -16.80
CA ALA A 162 4.09 10.22 -15.54
C ALA A 162 4.72 8.99 -14.88
N ARG A 163 5.52 9.21 -13.80
CA ARG A 163 6.33 8.17 -13.16
C ARG A 163 5.67 7.61 -11.90
N ALA A 164 5.90 6.33 -11.64
CA ALA A 164 5.44 5.63 -10.45
C ALA A 164 6.13 6.18 -9.19
N PRO A 165 5.38 6.67 -8.17
CA PRO A 165 5.97 7.15 -6.92
C PRO A 165 6.46 6.01 -6.01
N PHE A 166 5.95 4.81 -6.20
CA PHE A 166 6.35 3.58 -5.52
C PHE A 166 6.26 2.39 -6.48
N THR A 167 6.83 1.25 -6.10
CA THR A 167 6.71 0.00 -6.87
C THR A 167 5.34 -0.61 -6.62
N GLY A 168 4.56 -0.84 -7.68
CA GLY A 168 3.20 -1.35 -7.59
C GLY A 168 2.69 -1.93 -8.90
N VAL A 169 1.46 -2.39 -8.89
CA VAL A 169 0.77 -2.93 -10.06
C VAL A 169 -0.28 -1.94 -10.55
N VAL A 170 -0.34 -1.76 -11.86
CA VAL A 170 -1.41 -0.98 -12.50
C VAL A 170 -2.71 -1.77 -12.41
N ILE A 171 -3.73 -1.20 -11.75
CA ILE A 171 -5.03 -1.88 -11.57
C ILE A 171 -6.10 -1.39 -12.56
N SER A 172 -5.99 -0.16 -13.04
CA SER A 172 -6.85 0.36 -14.11
C SER A 172 -6.08 1.29 -15.03
N ARG A 173 -6.53 1.36 -16.28
CA ARG A 173 -6.06 2.28 -17.30
C ARG A 173 -7.27 3.04 -17.86
N ASP A 174 -7.28 4.37 -17.65
CA ASP A 174 -8.41 5.22 -18.02
C ASP A 174 -8.23 5.85 -19.41
N ARG A 175 -6.98 5.90 -19.89
CA ARG A 175 -6.61 6.43 -21.20
C ARG A 175 -5.68 5.48 -21.95
N ARG A 176 -5.63 5.59 -23.28
CA ARG A 176 -4.82 4.75 -24.17
C ARG A 176 -3.78 5.55 -24.94
N GLY A 177 -2.73 4.89 -25.40
CA GLY A 177 -1.78 5.48 -26.34
C GLY A 177 -2.51 5.94 -27.61
N GLY A 178 -2.13 7.13 -28.11
CA GLY A 178 -2.77 7.80 -29.23
C GLY A 178 -3.86 8.81 -28.85
N GLU A 179 -4.37 8.80 -27.63
CA GLU A 179 -5.35 9.79 -27.15
C GLU A 179 -4.67 11.10 -26.73
N ASP A 180 -5.36 12.21 -26.94
CA ASP A 180 -4.96 13.51 -26.40
C ASP A 180 -5.51 13.68 -24.99
N VAL A 181 -4.67 14.21 -24.10
CA VAL A 181 -5.01 14.42 -22.69
C VAL A 181 -4.72 15.84 -22.24
N ALA A 182 -5.55 16.31 -21.33
CA ALA A 182 -5.34 17.57 -20.63
C ALA A 182 -4.44 17.39 -19.39
N ARG A 183 -3.80 18.48 -18.95
CA ARG A 183 -3.04 18.46 -17.68
C ARG A 183 -3.96 18.16 -16.51
N GLY A 184 -3.55 17.22 -15.63
CA GLY A 184 -4.32 16.77 -14.48
C GLY A 184 -5.29 15.64 -14.78
N GLU A 185 -5.45 15.23 -16.02
CA GLU A 185 -6.32 14.14 -16.43
C GLU A 185 -5.80 12.80 -15.93
N GLN A 186 -6.69 11.96 -15.41
CA GLN A 186 -6.35 10.64 -14.86
C GLN A 186 -6.01 9.68 -16.00
N LEU A 187 -4.86 9.01 -15.91
CA LEU A 187 -4.34 8.10 -16.92
C LEU A 187 -4.45 6.64 -16.50
N ALA A 188 -4.10 6.36 -15.24
CA ALA A 188 -4.04 5.01 -14.69
C ALA A 188 -4.10 5.06 -13.16
N ARG A 189 -4.40 3.91 -12.55
CA ARG A 189 -4.36 3.72 -11.09
C ARG A 189 -3.28 2.69 -10.74
N LEU A 190 -2.39 3.05 -9.82
CA LEU A 190 -1.30 2.23 -9.34
C LEU A 190 -1.51 1.86 -7.87
N THR A 191 -1.36 0.59 -7.54
CA THR A 191 -1.56 0.03 -6.20
C THR A 191 -0.31 -0.70 -5.73
N ASP A 192 0.11 -0.46 -4.50
CA ASP A 192 1.22 -1.17 -3.86
C ASP A 192 0.72 -2.50 -3.29
N ILE A 193 1.16 -3.60 -3.89
CA ILE A 193 0.78 -4.95 -3.46
C ILE A 193 1.68 -5.53 -2.36
N ARG A 194 2.72 -4.80 -1.92
CA ARG A 194 3.64 -5.25 -0.88
C ARG A 194 3.28 -4.73 0.50
N ASN A 195 2.66 -3.57 0.56
CA ASN A 195 2.25 -2.91 1.79
C ASN A 195 0.73 -2.95 1.93
N MET A 196 0.23 -4.10 2.38
CA MET A 196 -1.20 -4.30 2.60
C MET A 196 -1.58 -4.07 4.07
N GLU A 197 -2.81 -3.66 4.27
CA GLU A 197 -3.45 -3.55 5.59
C GLU A 197 -4.85 -4.17 5.52
N VAL A 198 -5.32 -4.70 6.64
CA VAL A 198 -6.72 -5.07 6.78
C VAL A 198 -7.49 -3.93 7.42
N ARG A 199 -8.61 -3.57 6.84
CA ARG A 199 -9.59 -2.67 7.43
C ARG A 199 -10.77 -3.47 7.92
N ALA A 200 -10.96 -3.50 9.23
CA ALA A 200 -12.03 -4.22 9.88
C ALA A 200 -13.04 -3.22 10.49
N PHE A 201 -14.33 -3.50 10.31
CA PHE A 201 -15.41 -2.71 10.86
C PHE A 201 -15.90 -3.33 12.17
N VAL A 202 -15.39 -2.79 13.27
CA VAL A 202 -15.61 -3.33 14.62
C VAL A 202 -16.76 -2.60 15.29
N PRO A 203 -17.74 -3.31 15.88
CA PRO A 203 -18.84 -2.68 16.63
C PRO A 203 -18.33 -1.80 17.78
N LEU A 204 -18.88 -0.59 17.95
CA LEU A 204 -18.46 0.41 18.93
C LEU A 204 -18.42 -0.13 20.37
N LYS A 205 -19.27 -1.08 20.72
CA LYS A 205 -19.27 -1.74 22.06
C LYS A 205 -17.96 -2.44 22.39
N HIS A 206 -17.10 -2.76 21.41
CA HIS A 206 -15.81 -3.41 21.60
C HIS A 206 -14.63 -2.43 21.62
N LEU A 207 -14.85 -1.14 21.34
CA LEU A 207 -13.82 -0.10 21.32
C LEU A 207 -12.97 -0.07 22.63
N PRO A 208 -13.54 -0.18 23.84
CA PRO A 208 -12.73 -0.12 25.08
C PRO A 208 -11.75 -1.28 25.25
N ARG A 209 -11.87 -2.33 24.42
CA ARG A 209 -11.05 -3.55 24.49
C ARG A 209 -10.15 -3.75 23.29
N THR A 210 -10.18 -2.84 22.35
CA THR A 210 -9.37 -2.86 21.13
C THR A 210 -8.31 -1.78 21.29
N VAL A 211 -7.06 -2.18 21.43
CA VAL A 211 -5.95 -1.26 21.71
C VAL A 211 -4.97 -1.28 20.55
N VAL A 212 -4.43 -0.11 20.21
CA VAL A 212 -3.35 0.00 19.22
C VAL A 212 -2.12 -0.72 19.74
N GLY A 213 -1.50 -1.54 18.90
CA GLY A 213 -0.35 -2.38 19.24
C GLY A 213 -0.72 -3.83 19.60
N ASP A 214 -1.99 -4.13 19.86
CA ASP A 214 -2.43 -5.50 20.12
C ASP A 214 -2.27 -6.38 18.87
N THR A 215 -1.89 -7.63 19.12
CA THR A 215 -1.88 -8.68 18.10
C THR A 215 -3.28 -9.25 17.93
N ILE A 216 -3.70 -9.44 16.69
CA ILE A 216 -5.04 -9.90 16.34
C ILE A 216 -4.96 -10.93 15.20
N ASN A 217 -5.77 -11.98 15.29
CA ASN A 217 -5.82 -12.98 14.24
C ASN A 217 -6.77 -12.54 13.13
N VAL A 218 -6.26 -12.59 11.91
CA VAL A 218 -7.00 -12.37 10.67
C VAL A 218 -7.03 -13.70 9.93
N PHE A 219 -8.20 -14.13 9.51
CA PHE A 219 -8.37 -15.44 8.90
C PHE A 219 -9.28 -15.39 7.67
N THR A 220 -8.97 -16.25 6.74
CA THR A 220 -9.83 -16.65 5.63
C THR A 220 -10.37 -18.06 5.90
N THR A 221 -10.98 -18.69 4.90
CA THR A 221 -11.41 -20.08 5.00
C THR A 221 -10.23 -21.03 5.21
N ASP A 222 -9.08 -20.72 4.63
CA ASP A 222 -7.95 -21.63 4.48
C ASP A 222 -6.74 -21.27 5.35
N GLU A 223 -6.59 -19.98 5.71
CA GLU A 223 -5.40 -19.47 6.41
C GLU A 223 -5.74 -18.55 7.56
N THR A 224 -4.89 -18.56 8.57
CA THR A 224 -4.91 -17.61 9.69
C THR A 224 -3.56 -16.91 9.78
N ILE A 225 -3.58 -15.60 9.79
CA ILE A 225 -2.39 -14.75 9.91
C ILE A 225 -2.56 -13.83 11.11
N THR A 226 -1.51 -13.69 11.89
CA THR A 226 -1.48 -12.75 13.01
C THR A 226 -1.04 -11.39 12.51
N GLY A 227 -1.90 -10.39 12.66
CA GLY A 227 -1.62 -8.98 12.38
C GLY A 227 -1.47 -8.16 13.66
N THR A 228 -1.10 -6.90 13.51
CA THR A 228 -1.01 -5.93 14.62
C THR A 228 -1.94 -4.75 14.36
N ILE A 229 -2.73 -4.35 15.33
CA ILE A 229 -3.59 -3.18 15.24
C ILE A 229 -2.70 -1.93 15.20
N ARG A 230 -2.63 -1.29 14.04
CA ARG A 230 -1.83 -0.08 13.83
C ARG A 230 -2.57 1.19 14.25
N ALA A 231 -3.84 1.25 13.94
CA ALA A 231 -4.64 2.44 14.22
C ALA A 231 -6.13 2.09 14.38
N LEU A 232 -6.79 2.86 15.21
CA LEU A 232 -8.25 2.87 15.34
C LEU A 232 -8.70 4.24 14.83
N VAL A 233 -9.62 4.25 13.86
CA VAL A 233 -10.22 5.49 13.35
C VAL A 233 -11.39 5.83 14.27
N PRO A 234 -11.32 6.92 15.05
CA PRO A 234 -12.29 7.19 16.13
C PRO A 234 -13.62 7.76 15.62
N THR A 235 -13.88 7.65 14.33
CA THR A 235 -15.16 8.06 13.72
C THR A 235 -16.03 6.84 13.53
N GLY A 236 -17.06 6.72 14.38
CA GLY A 236 -18.08 5.68 14.23
C GLY A 236 -19.03 6.02 13.09
N ASP A 237 -19.35 5.05 12.26
CA ASP A 237 -20.45 5.17 11.32
C ASP A 237 -21.77 5.09 12.08
N VAL A 238 -22.64 6.10 11.91
CA VAL A 238 -23.91 6.23 12.65
C VAL A 238 -24.89 5.12 12.28
N ARG A 239 -24.83 4.61 11.07
CA ARG A 239 -25.77 3.59 10.56
C ARG A 239 -25.37 2.19 10.99
N SER A 240 -24.07 1.86 10.85
CA SER A 240 -23.55 0.53 11.20
C SER A 240 -23.14 0.40 12.66
N GLN A 241 -22.99 1.53 13.40
CA GLN A 241 -22.47 1.56 14.77
C GLN A 241 -21.12 0.85 14.92
N THR A 242 -20.24 1.02 13.90
CA THR A 242 -18.89 0.45 13.84
C THR A 242 -17.83 1.53 13.76
N PHE A 243 -16.62 1.20 14.18
CA PHE A 243 -15.41 1.98 13.90
C PHE A 243 -14.45 1.17 13.04
N GLU A 244 -13.57 1.85 12.31
CA GLU A 244 -12.57 1.20 11.47
C GLU A 244 -11.30 0.91 12.29
N ALA A 245 -10.91 -0.36 12.34
CA ALA A 245 -9.61 -0.80 12.84
C ALA A 245 -8.69 -1.12 11.65
N ARG A 246 -7.49 -0.56 11.64
CA ARG A 246 -6.45 -0.83 10.65
C ARG A 246 -5.41 -1.75 11.23
N ILE A 247 -5.20 -2.88 10.57
CA ILE A 247 -4.36 -3.97 11.02
C ILE A 247 -3.25 -4.17 10.02
N ASP A 248 -2.02 -4.12 10.51
CA ASP A 248 -0.84 -4.40 9.72
C ASP A 248 -0.66 -5.91 9.56
N LEU A 249 -0.38 -6.32 8.33
CA LEU A 249 -0.05 -7.70 8.01
C LEU A 249 1.47 -7.86 7.90
N PRO A 250 2.04 -9.00 8.34
CA PRO A 250 3.45 -9.30 8.11
C PRO A 250 3.73 -9.45 6.61
N ALA A 251 4.95 -9.09 6.18
CA ALA A 251 5.34 -9.14 4.77
C ALA A 251 5.16 -10.53 4.11
N ALA A 252 5.27 -11.61 4.88
CA ALA A 252 5.03 -12.97 4.40
C ALA A 252 3.57 -13.22 3.96
N ALA A 253 2.62 -12.51 4.54
CA ALA A 253 1.19 -12.63 4.20
C ALA A 253 0.85 -12.07 2.81
N THR A 254 1.68 -11.15 2.30
CA THR A 254 1.40 -10.45 1.04
C THR A 254 1.50 -11.33 -0.21
N SER A 255 2.08 -12.52 -0.10
CA SER A 255 2.18 -13.48 -1.22
C SER A 255 0.93 -14.35 -1.41
N ALA A 256 0.14 -14.54 -0.34
CA ALA A 256 -1.03 -15.40 -0.35
C ALA A 256 -2.37 -14.64 -0.52
N TRP A 257 -2.39 -13.36 -0.17
CA TRP A 257 -3.61 -12.55 -0.10
C TRP A 257 -3.63 -11.43 -1.15
N THR A 258 -4.84 -11.08 -1.59
CA THR A 258 -5.05 -10.10 -2.67
C THR A 258 -5.81 -8.87 -2.14
N VAL A 259 -5.45 -7.68 -2.61
CA VAL A 259 -6.20 -6.44 -2.35
C VAL A 259 -7.65 -6.61 -2.81
N GLY A 260 -8.59 -6.22 -1.95
CA GLY A 260 -10.04 -6.42 -2.17
C GLY A 260 -10.59 -7.72 -1.59
N GLN A 261 -9.74 -8.64 -1.14
CA GLN A 261 -10.19 -9.90 -0.54
C GLN A 261 -10.89 -9.65 0.80
N LEU A 262 -12.01 -10.36 1.02
CA LEU A 262 -12.71 -10.37 2.30
C LEU A 262 -12.02 -11.31 3.28
N VAL A 263 -11.89 -10.85 4.51
CA VAL A 263 -11.28 -11.59 5.62
C VAL A 263 -12.13 -11.44 6.88
N SER A 264 -11.92 -12.32 7.84
CA SER A 264 -12.51 -12.21 9.18
C SER A 264 -11.42 -11.85 10.19
N VAL A 265 -11.75 -10.99 11.12
CA VAL A 265 -10.84 -10.51 12.17
C VAL A 265 -11.39 -10.92 13.54
N ALA A 266 -10.56 -11.60 14.36
CA ALA A 266 -10.94 -12.10 15.68
C ALA A 266 -10.80 -11.01 16.76
N VAL A 267 -11.83 -10.18 16.93
CA VAL A 267 -11.81 -9.05 17.87
C VAL A 267 -12.10 -9.55 19.30
N PRO A 268 -11.29 -9.18 20.32
CA PRO A 268 -11.54 -9.57 21.70
C PRO A 268 -12.80 -8.92 22.27
N ILE A 269 -13.67 -9.73 22.88
CA ILE A 269 -14.92 -9.27 23.50
C ILE A 269 -14.84 -9.19 25.02
N ARG A 270 -13.83 -9.83 25.63
CA ARG A 270 -13.53 -9.78 27.06
C ARG A 270 -12.03 -9.65 27.27
N ALA A 271 -11.63 -9.16 28.45
CA ALA A 271 -10.24 -9.16 28.87
C ALA A 271 -9.67 -10.59 28.87
N ARG A 272 -8.37 -10.71 28.63
CA ARG A 272 -7.66 -11.99 28.81
C ARG A 272 -7.85 -12.49 30.21
N ALA A 273 -8.27 -13.73 30.35
CA ALA A 273 -8.43 -14.40 31.64
C ALA A 273 -7.69 -15.73 31.61
N SER A 274 -7.04 -16.06 32.75
CA SER A 274 -6.43 -17.36 32.93
C SER A 274 -7.54 -18.39 33.17
N VAL A 275 -7.73 -19.28 32.22
CA VAL A 275 -8.75 -20.33 32.27
C VAL A 275 -8.13 -21.71 32.10
N LEU A 276 -8.82 -22.74 32.61
CA LEU A 276 -8.44 -24.12 32.34
C LEU A 276 -8.94 -24.52 30.97
N ALA A 277 -8.01 -24.85 30.08
CA ALA A 277 -8.32 -25.31 28.74
C ALA A 277 -8.26 -26.83 28.66
N VAL A 278 -9.25 -27.42 28.00
CA VAL A 278 -9.32 -28.86 27.71
C VAL A 278 -9.54 -29.01 26.18
N PRO A 279 -9.01 -30.06 25.57
CA PRO A 279 -9.30 -30.34 24.16
C PRO A 279 -10.81 -30.53 23.96
N ARG A 280 -11.31 -30.03 22.84
CA ARG A 280 -12.73 -30.07 22.49
C ARG A 280 -13.29 -31.50 22.52
N ASP A 281 -12.51 -32.46 22.10
CA ASP A 281 -12.87 -33.88 22.02
C ASP A 281 -12.97 -34.58 23.39
N ALA A 282 -12.45 -33.93 24.45
CA ALA A 282 -12.59 -34.37 25.82
C ALA A 282 -13.92 -33.94 26.47
N LEU A 283 -14.74 -33.14 25.78
CA LEU A 283 -16.01 -32.61 26.31
C LEU A 283 -17.21 -33.31 25.66
N VAL A 284 -18.05 -33.92 26.51
CA VAL A 284 -19.37 -34.43 26.08
C VAL A 284 -20.41 -33.40 26.47
N LEU A 285 -20.90 -32.66 25.48
CA LEU A 285 -21.99 -31.70 25.68
C LEU A 285 -23.33 -32.48 25.73
N ARG A 286 -23.94 -32.57 26.89
CA ARG A 286 -25.31 -33.08 27.06
C ARG A 286 -26.25 -31.89 27.05
N HIS A 287 -27.20 -31.88 26.14
CA HIS A 287 -28.34 -30.95 26.19
C HIS A 287 -29.33 -31.54 27.19
N ASN A 288 -29.63 -30.80 28.24
CA ASN A 288 -30.76 -31.09 29.13
C ASN A 288 -32.02 -30.46 28.58
#